data_52b5142c7453e4cffe9277b1aee4e6a6
#
_entry.id   52b5142c7453e4cffe9277b1aee4e6a6
#
_cell.length_a   1.000
_cell.length_b   1.000
_cell.length_c   1.000
_cell.angle_alpha   90.00
_cell.angle_beta   90.00
_cell.angle_gamma   90.00
#
_symmetry.space_group_name_H-M   'P 1'
#
loop_
_entity.id
_entity.type
_entity.pdbx_description
1 polymer ?
#
loop_
_entity_poly.entity_id
_entity_poly.type
_entity_poly.pdbx_seq_one_letter_code
_entity_poly.pdbx_strand_id
1 'polypeptide(L)'
;KIENVPLGRHQIRFTFIGYKPQVQTVVVNSGKEVVLNVSIDESTEMLEAFEVSANENREVNNEMAIISAQQFSVEETERYAGSRGDPARMASNFAGVQGADDSRNDIIVRGNSPLGVIYRVEGITIPNPNHFAISGSSGGPLSILNNKFLGNSDFFSGAFPSEYGNSTAGVF
;
A
#
# COMPACT_ATOMS: atom_id res chain seq x y z
N LYS A 1 17.70 -13.18 20.77
CA LYS A 1 18.11 -12.11 19.87
C LYS A 1 18.44 -12.72 18.52
N ILE A 2 17.96 -12.14 17.42
CA ILE A 2 18.29 -12.54 16.06
C ILE A 2 19.28 -11.49 15.54
N GLU A 3 20.41 -11.93 15.04
CA GLU A 3 21.48 -11.06 14.54
C GLU A 3 21.68 -11.28 13.04
N ASN A 4 22.26 -10.28 12.37
CA ASN A 4 22.55 -10.31 10.92
C ASN A 4 21.32 -10.46 10.03
N VAL A 5 20.21 -9.88 10.44
CA VAL A 5 19.00 -9.83 9.60
C VAL A 5 19.21 -8.82 8.46
N PRO A 6 18.97 -9.19 7.19
CA PRO A 6 19.06 -8.26 6.08
C PRO A 6 18.15 -7.05 6.27
N LEU A 7 18.51 -5.93 5.69
CA LEU A 7 17.64 -4.74 5.69
C LEU A 7 16.40 -5.00 4.83
N GLY A 8 15.25 -4.53 5.30
CA GLY A 8 14.00 -4.67 4.57
C GLY A 8 12.85 -5.13 5.45
N ARG A 9 11.78 -5.54 4.79
CA ARG A 9 10.59 -6.08 5.44
C ARG A 9 10.76 -7.58 5.64
N HIS A 10 10.50 -8.04 6.86
CA HIS A 10 10.54 -9.44 7.25
C HIS A 10 9.25 -9.82 7.97
N GLN A 11 8.76 -10.99 7.67
CA GLN A 11 7.73 -11.64 8.47
C GLN A 11 8.39 -12.56 9.50
N ILE A 12 8.00 -12.38 10.74
CA ILE A 12 8.45 -13.21 11.84
C ILE A 12 7.26 -14.01 12.34
N ARG A 13 7.36 -15.32 12.25
CA ARG A 13 6.35 -16.24 12.77
C ARG A 13 6.80 -16.71 14.15
N PHE A 14 5.92 -16.51 15.11
CA PHE A 14 6.07 -16.99 16.48
C PHE A 14 5.24 -18.25 16.66
N THR A 15 5.89 -19.35 17.02
CA THR A 15 5.23 -20.63 17.26
C THR A 15 5.70 -21.21 18.58
N PHE A 16 4.76 -21.67 19.39
CA PHE A 16 5.05 -22.39 20.62
C PHE A 16 4.00 -23.50 20.82
N ILE A 17 4.40 -24.62 21.39
CA ILE A 17 3.51 -25.76 21.60
C ILE A 17 2.38 -25.34 22.54
N GLY A 18 1.13 -25.55 22.13
CA GLY A 18 -0.06 -25.15 22.89
C GLY A 18 -0.51 -23.71 22.70
N TYR A 19 0.10 -22.96 21.79
CA TYR A 19 -0.27 -21.59 21.46
C TYR A 19 -0.61 -21.43 20.00
N LYS A 20 -1.49 -20.45 19.69
CA LYS A 20 -1.82 -20.08 18.30
C LYS A 20 -0.62 -19.43 17.64
N PRO A 21 -0.23 -19.87 16.43
CA PRO A 21 0.84 -19.20 15.70
C PRO A 21 0.48 -17.74 15.44
N GLN A 22 1.43 -16.84 15.70
CA GLN A 22 1.27 -15.41 15.39
C GLN A 22 2.33 -14.99 14.38
N VAL A 23 1.92 -14.19 13.40
CA VAL A 23 2.83 -13.61 12.40
C VAL A 23 2.85 -12.10 12.58
N GLN A 24 4.06 -11.53 12.67
CA GLN A 24 4.25 -10.09 12.70
C GLN A 24 5.19 -9.66 11.58
N THR A 25 4.81 -8.59 10.89
CA THR A 25 5.66 -7.96 9.90
C THR A 25 6.54 -6.90 10.55
N VAL A 26 7.83 -6.96 10.28
CA VAL A 26 8.84 -6.08 10.85
C VAL A 26 9.68 -5.47 9.74
N VAL A 27 10.00 -4.21 9.88
CA VAL A 27 10.92 -3.51 8.97
C VAL A 27 12.24 -3.28 9.68
N VAL A 28 13.30 -3.90 9.16
CA VAL A 28 14.66 -3.75 9.66
C VAL A 28 15.36 -2.62 8.90
N ASN A 29 15.72 -1.56 9.62
CA ASN A 29 16.45 -0.42 9.10
C ASN A 29 17.89 -0.43 9.58
N SER A 30 18.78 0.21 8.81
CA SER A 30 20.17 0.35 9.20
C SER A 30 20.31 1.19 10.48
N GLY A 31 21.14 0.73 11.39
CA GLY A 31 21.53 1.48 12.59
C GLY A 31 20.50 1.52 13.72
N LYS A 32 19.41 0.77 13.63
CA LYS A 32 18.40 0.68 14.70
C LYS A 32 18.11 -0.77 15.07
N GLU A 33 18.06 -1.04 16.37
CA GLU A 33 17.55 -2.29 16.91
C GLU A 33 16.02 -2.25 16.92
N VAL A 34 15.40 -3.35 16.49
CA VAL A 34 13.93 -3.50 16.55
C VAL A 34 13.59 -4.41 17.72
N VAL A 35 12.85 -3.87 18.68
CA VAL A 35 12.35 -4.62 19.83
C VAL A 35 10.90 -4.97 19.60
N LEU A 36 10.59 -6.26 19.61
CA LEU A 36 9.23 -6.77 19.45
C LEU A 36 8.74 -7.34 20.78
N ASN A 37 7.61 -6.82 21.23
CA ASN A 37 6.86 -7.42 22.33
C ASN A 37 5.70 -8.21 21.74
N VAL A 38 5.74 -9.52 21.85
CA VAL A 38 4.75 -10.42 21.25
C VAL A 38 3.99 -11.14 22.35
N SER A 39 2.68 -11.02 22.33
CA SER A 39 1.78 -11.86 23.15
C SER A 39 1.21 -12.95 22.26
N ILE A 40 1.29 -14.19 22.69
CA ILE A 40 0.71 -15.34 21.99
C ILE A 40 -0.41 -15.93 22.83
N ASP A 41 -1.54 -16.24 22.20
CA ASP A 41 -2.72 -16.79 22.85
C ASP A 41 -2.64 -18.33 22.95
N GLU A 42 -3.08 -18.88 24.06
CA GLU A 42 -3.17 -20.32 24.21
C GLU A 42 -4.17 -20.95 23.22
N SER A 43 -3.76 -22.05 22.62
CA SER A 43 -4.62 -22.84 21.74
C SER A 43 -5.06 -24.11 22.43
N THR A 44 -6.36 -24.28 22.53
CA THR A 44 -6.98 -25.52 23.03
C THR A 44 -7.18 -26.58 21.93
N GLU A 45 -6.83 -26.27 20.69
CA GLU A 45 -7.00 -27.18 19.56
C GLU A 45 -5.68 -27.88 19.20
N MET A 46 -5.75 -29.21 19.03
CA MET A 46 -4.64 -30.05 18.59
C MET A 46 -4.29 -29.76 17.14
N LEU A 47 -3.00 -29.70 16.91
CA LEU A 47 -2.28 -29.40 15.68
C LEU A 47 -2.86 -30.01 14.41
N GLU A 48 -3.47 -29.20 13.56
CA GLU A 48 -3.45 -29.42 12.13
C GLU A 48 -2.26 -28.65 11.53
N ALA A 49 -1.52 -29.33 10.65
CA ALA A 49 -0.34 -28.76 10.02
C ALA A 49 -0.71 -27.51 9.21
N PHE A 50 -0.14 -26.36 9.57
CA PHE A 50 -0.33 -25.10 8.85
C PHE A 50 0.67 -25.01 7.70
N GLU A 51 0.17 -25.07 6.48
CA GLU A 51 0.94 -24.77 5.28
C GLU A 51 0.97 -23.26 5.09
N VAL A 52 2.14 -22.65 5.28
CA VAL A 52 2.32 -21.21 5.07
C VAL A 52 2.70 -20.98 3.62
N SER A 53 1.79 -20.44 2.85
CA SER A 53 2.10 -19.89 1.53
C SER A 53 2.87 -18.57 1.69
N ALA A 54 4.05 -18.48 1.08
CA ALA A 54 4.95 -17.33 1.20
C ALA A 54 4.53 -16.09 0.39
N ASN A 55 3.32 -16.07 -0.18
CA ASN A 55 2.88 -15.05 -1.15
C ASN A 55 1.87 -14.02 -0.62
N GLU A 56 1.40 -14.12 0.62
CA GLU A 56 0.31 -13.26 1.12
C GLU A 56 0.59 -11.76 1.17
N ASN A 57 1.84 -11.32 0.96
CA ASN A 57 2.22 -9.91 1.13
C ASN A 57 2.27 -9.08 -0.15
N ARG A 58 1.88 -9.65 -1.29
CA ARG A 58 1.80 -8.92 -2.57
C ARG A 58 0.47 -9.12 -3.30
N GLU A 59 -0.46 -9.80 -2.66
CA GLU A 59 -1.79 -9.96 -3.24
C GLU A 59 -2.53 -8.64 -3.13
N VAL A 60 -3.01 -8.20 -4.27
CA VAL A 60 -3.88 -7.02 -4.40
C VAL A 60 -5.15 -7.30 -3.59
N ASN A 61 -5.66 -6.33 -2.84
CA ASN A 61 -6.89 -6.51 -2.06
C ASN A 61 -8.10 -6.91 -2.94
N ASN A 62 -8.02 -6.66 -4.23
CA ASN A 62 -9.06 -7.00 -5.19
C ASN A 62 -8.69 -8.26 -5.97
N GLU A 63 -9.36 -9.37 -5.70
CA GLU A 63 -9.19 -10.66 -6.40
C GLU A 63 -9.44 -10.57 -7.92
N MET A 64 -10.19 -9.55 -8.36
CA MET A 64 -10.46 -9.31 -9.79
C MET A 64 -9.30 -8.60 -10.50
N ALA A 65 -8.27 -8.17 -9.79
CA ALA A 65 -7.11 -7.48 -10.33
C ALA A 65 -6.11 -8.45 -10.95
N ILE A 66 -6.28 -8.75 -12.22
CA ILE A 66 -5.45 -9.73 -12.93
C ILE A 66 -4.14 -9.11 -13.45
N ILE A 67 -4.18 -7.86 -13.88
CA ILE A 67 -3.06 -7.19 -14.57
C ILE A 67 -2.97 -5.72 -14.15
N SER A 68 -1.75 -5.19 -14.10
CA SER A 68 -1.46 -3.76 -13.89
C SER A 68 -1.90 -3.17 -12.54
N ALA A 69 -2.18 -4.03 -11.56
CA ALA A 69 -2.38 -3.61 -10.18
C ALA A 69 -1.05 -3.65 -9.42
N GLN A 70 -0.80 -2.64 -8.63
CA GLN A 70 0.37 -2.56 -7.75
C GLN A 70 -0.11 -2.22 -6.34
N GLN A 71 0.20 -3.09 -5.41
CA GLN A 71 -0.05 -2.87 -4.00
C GLN A 71 1.15 -2.22 -3.34
N PHE A 72 0.90 -1.30 -2.46
CA PHE A 72 1.93 -0.72 -1.60
C PHE A 72 1.39 -0.44 -0.20
N SER A 73 2.30 -0.48 0.73
CA SER A 73 2.00 -0.27 2.14
C SER A 73 2.39 1.13 2.61
N VAL A 74 1.95 1.46 3.81
CA VAL A 74 2.29 2.71 4.49
C VAL A 74 3.81 2.88 4.61
N GLU A 75 4.52 1.81 4.98
CA GLU A 75 5.97 1.87 5.15
C GLU A 75 6.70 2.10 3.82
N GLU A 76 6.19 1.54 2.73
CA GLU A 76 6.73 1.82 1.39
C GLU A 76 6.53 3.28 1.01
N THR A 77 5.35 3.82 1.26
CA THR A 77 5.07 5.24 0.99
C THR A 77 6.00 6.17 1.77
N GLU A 78 6.35 5.84 3.01
CA GLU A 78 7.29 6.64 3.80
C GLU A 78 8.75 6.51 3.35
N ARG A 79 9.11 5.41 2.70
CA ARG A 79 10.48 5.12 2.26
C ARG A 79 10.85 5.69 0.90
N TYR A 80 9.88 5.83 0.02
CA TYR A 80 10.14 6.35 -1.32
C TYR A 80 10.47 7.85 -1.28
N ALA A 81 11.59 8.19 -1.91
CA ALA A 81 12.02 9.57 -2.03
C ALA A 81 10.98 10.40 -2.77
N GLY A 82 10.64 11.56 -2.25
CA GLY A 82 9.67 12.47 -2.87
C GLY A 82 8.20 12.16 -2.59
N SER A 83 7.87 11.02 -1.98
CA SER A 83 6.48 10.68 -1.63
C SER A 83 5.86 11.63 -0.60
N ARG A 84 6.69 12.16 0.32
CA ARG A 84 6.26 13.04 1.43
C ARG A 84 5.11 12.46 2.26
N GLY A 85 5.02 11.12 2.34
CA GLY A 85 3.92 10.41 3.00
C GLY A 85 2.59 10.52 2.25
N ASP A 86 2.59 10.92 0.99
CA ASP A 86 1.41 11.01 0.14
C ASP A 86 1.36 9.81 -0.82
N PRO A 87 0.32 8.96 -0.73
CA PRO A 87 0.18 7.80 -1.59
C PRO A 87 0.16 8.13 -3.09
N ALA A 88 -0.47 9.23 -3.50
CA ALA A 88 -0.50 9.64 -4.90
C ALA A 88 0.90 10.01 -5.41
N ARG A 89 1.70 10.70 -4.61
CA ARG A 89 3.10 10.99 -4.95
C ARG A 89 3.95 9.72 -5.01
N MET A 90 3.69 8.78 -4.13
CA MET A 90 4.36 7.48 -4.16
C MET A 90 4.09 6.75 -5.47
N ALA A 91 2.85 6.78 -5.97
CA ALA A 91 2.47 6.14 -7.22
C ALA A 91 3.26 6.71 -8.43
N SER A 92 3.77 7.94 -8.37
CA SER A 92 4.62 8.50 -9.45
C SER A 92 5.95 7.77 -9.63
N ASN A 93 6.36 6.92 -8.69
CA ASN A 93 7.54 6.07 -8.81
C ASN A 93 7.29 4.77 -9.59
N PHE A 94 6.03 4.48 -9.93
CA PHE A 94 5.70 3.29 -10.70
C PHE A 94 5.94 3.48 -12.19
N ALA A 95 6.26 2.37 -12.87
CA ALA A 95 6.47 2.39 -14.31
C ALA A 95 5.21 2.89 -15.05
N GLY A 96 5.38 3.87 -15.92
CA GLY A 96 4.29 4.47 -16.69
C GLY A 96 3.46 5.51 -15.93
N VAL A 97 3.87 5.89 -14.73
CA VAL A 97 3.25 6.97 -13.95
C VAL A 97 4.26 8.11 -13.77
N GLN A 98 3.80 9.32 -13.91
CA GLN A 98 4.62 10.54 -13.78
C GLN A 98 3.88 11.56 -12.92
N GLY A 99 4.60 12.25 -12.05
CA GLY A 99 4.09 13.45 -11.40
C GLY A 99 3.97 14.61 -12.39
N ALA A 100 2.91 15.39 -12.29
CA ALA A 100 2.74 16.56 -13.17
C ALA A 100 3.64 17.72 -12.73
N ASP A 101 3.77 17.94 -11.42
CA ASP A 101 4.54 19.05 -10.82
C ASP A 101 4.90 18.70 -9.37
N ASP A 102 6.09 19.09 -8.91
CA ASP A 102 6.56 18.81 -7.55
C ASP A 102 5.78 19.53 -6.44
N SER A 103 5.12 20.63 -6.76
CA SER A 103 4.28 21.37 -5.82
C SER A 103 2.92 20.73 -5.57
N ARG A 104 2.52 19.78 -6.43
CA ARG A 104 1.22 19.13 -6.46
C ARG A 104 1.37 17.61 -6.53
N ASN A 105 0.31 16.91 -6.22
CA ASN A 105 0.28 15.44 -6.26
C ASN A 105 -0.53 14.87 -7.44
N ASP A 106 -0.77 15.67 -8.48
CA ASP A 106 -1.36 15.16 -9.71
C ASP A 106 -0.47 14.08 -10.34
N ILE A 107 -1.05 12.97 -10.73
CA ILE A 107 -0.36 11.89 -11.42
C ILE A 107 -0.88 11.73 -12.85
N ILE A 108 0.06 11.55 -13.77
CA ILE A 108 -0.17 11.27 -15.19
C ILE A 108 0.10 9.80 -15.41
N VAL A 109 -0.92 9.02 -15.75
CA VAL A 109 -0.81 7.59 -15.96
C VAL A 109 -0.81 7.31 -17.46
N ARG A 110 0.31 6.76 -17.96
CA ARG A 110 0.49 6.42 -19.39
C ARG A 110 0.14 7.58 -20.35
N GLY A 111 0.43 8.81 -19.93
CA GLY A 111 0.14 10.01 -20.72
C GLY A 111 -1.31 10.49 -20.70
N ASN A 112 -2.18 9.85 -19.94
CA ASN A 112 -3.58 10.28 -19.80
C ASN A 112 -3.73 11.43 -18.82
N SER A 113 -4.80 12.21 -19.00
CA SER A 113 -5.11 13.32 -18.12
C SER A 113 -5.26 12.89 -16.66
N PRO A 114 -4.68 13.63 -15.71
CA PRO A 114 -4.87 13.39 -14.28
C PRO A 114 -6.34 13.38 -13.83
N LEU A 115 -7.20 14.09 -14.54
CA LEU A 115 -8.65 14.11 -14.25
C LEU A 115 -9.34 12.75 -14.45
N GLY A 116 -8.69 11.84 -15.19
CA GLY A 116 -9.18 10.47 -15.41
C GLY A 116 -8.84 9.50 -14.29
N VAL A 117 -8.12 9.93 -13.27
CA VAL A 117 -7.79 9.10 -12.09
C VAL A 117 -8.96 9.12 -11.12
N ILE A 118 -9.40 7.94 -10.71
CA ILE A 118 -10.43 7.77 -9.69
C ILE A 118 -9.76 7.42 -8.36
N TYR A 119 -10.19 8.08 -7.30
CA TYR A 119 -9.80 7.78 -5.93
C TYR A 119 -10.93 7.09 -5.17
N ARG A 120 -10.62 5.99 -4.50
CA ARG A 120 -11.56 5.26 -3.63
C ARG A 120 -10.94 5.04 -2.26
N VAL A 121 -11.70 5.33 -1.23
CA VAL A 121 -11.31 5.04 0.16
C VAL A 121 -12.37 4.11 0.75
N GLU A 122 -11.95 2.94 1.23
CA GLU A 122 -12.85 1.91 1.75
C GLU A 122 -14.01 1.57 0.78
N GLY A 123 -13.70 1.52 -0.52
CA GLY A 123 -14.69 1.23 -1.56
C GLY A 123 -15.57 2.42 -1.97
N ILE A 124 -15.45 3.57 -1.31
CA ILE A 124 -16.24 4.78 -1.63
C ILE A 124 -15.42 5.68 -2.57
N THR A 125 -15.99 6.03 -3.72
CA THR A 125 -15.36 6.98 -4.64
C THR A 125 -15.41 8.40 -4.07
N ILE A 126 -14.24 9.02 -3.99
CA ILE A 126 -14.09 10.42 -3.58
C ILE A 126 -13.69 11.27 -4.78
N PRO A 127 -14.35 12.43 -5.00
CA PRO A 127 -14.14 13.23 -6.20
C PRO A 127 -12.76 13.88 -6.27
N ASN A 128 -12.20 14.28 -5.14
CA ASN A 128 -10.86 14.82 -5.04
C ASN A 128 -10.32 14.64 -3.63
N PRO A 129 -9.20 13.89 -3.45
CA PRO A 129 -8.64 13.64 -2.14
C PRO A 129 -7.74 14.77 -1.62
N ASN A 130 -7.81 15.96 -2.19
CA ASN A 130 -6.87 17.04 -1.88
C ASN A 130 -7.56 18.27 -1.31
N HIS A 131 -6.89 18.87 -0.31
CA HIS A 131 -7.18 20.22 0.14
C HIS A 131 -6.59 21.25 -0.85
N PHE A 132 -7.26 22.40 -0.95
CA PHE A 132 -6.83 23.50 -1.79
C PHE A 132 -6.70 23.12 -3.28
N ALA A 133 -7.53 22.16 -3.73
CA ALA A 133 -7.61 21.80 -5.13
C ALA A 133 -8.14 22.97 -5.97
N ILE A 134 -7.52 23.16 -7.14
CA ILE A 134 -7.98 24.13 -8.12
C ILE A 134 -9.11 23.49 -8.92
N SER A 135 -10.14 24.26 -9.26
CA SER A 135 -11.23 23.79 -10.13
C SER A 135 -10.67 23.23 -11.45
N GLY A 136 -11.13 22.08 -11.87
CA GLY A 136 -10.64 21.40 -13.07
C GLY A 136 -9.32 20.66 -12.90
N SER A 137 -8.87 20.42 -11.67
CA SER A 137 -7.68 19.68 -11.32
C SER A 137 -8.02 18.48 -10.44
N SER A 138 -7.25 17.41 -10.57
CA SER A 138 -7.37 16.19 -9.74
C SER A 138 -6.42 16.17 -8.57
N GLY A 139 -5.41 17.03 -8.56
CA GLY A 139 -4.41 17.12 -7.51
C GLY A 139 -4.43 18.41 -6.72
N GLY A 140 -3.59 18.48 -5.72
CA GLY A 140 -3.40 19.63 -4.86
C GLY A 140 -2.09 19.56 -4.09
N PRO A 141 -1.78 20.60 -3.31
CA PRO A 141 -0.55 20.62 -2.52
C PRO A 141 -0.59 19.70 -1.31
N LEU A 142 -1.79 19.38 -0.82
CA LEU A 142 -1.98 18.61 0.42
C LEU A 142 -3.12 17.60 0.26
N SER A 143 -2.82 16.32 0.41
CA SER A 143 -3.82 15.25 0.42
C SER A 143 -4.55 15.17 1.77
N ILE A 144 -5.83 14.80 1.73
CA ILE A 144 -6.58 14.37 2.92
C ILE A 144 -6.21 12.95 3.36
N LEU A 145 -5.55 12.21 2.47
CA LEU A 145 -5.15 10.83 2.73
C LEU A 145 -3.96 10.83 3.69
N ASN A 146 -4.24 10.52 4.93
CA ASN A 146 -3.19 10.39 5.94
C ASN A 146 -2.69 8.95 5.98
N ASN A 147 -1.46 8.76 5.60
CA ASN A 147 -0.79 7.47 5.54
C ASN A 147 -0.90 6.64 6.83
N LYS A 148 -0.97 7.30 7.98
CA LYS A 148 -1.06 6.63 9.28
C LYS A 148 -2.41 5.97 9.57
N PHE A 149 -3.44 6.33 8.81
CA PHE A 149 -4.78 5.77 8.91
C PHE A 149 -5.12 4.81 7.76
N LEU A 150 -4.25 4.74 6.76
CA LEU A 150 -4.42 3.84 5.63
C LEU A 150 -3.75 2.49 5.94
N GLY A 151 -4.37 1.42 5.46
CA GLY A 151 -3.72 0.12 5.37
C GLY A 151 -2.91 -0.01 4.08
N ASN A 152 -2.99 -1.16 3.43
CA ASN A 152 -2.43 -1.33 2.10
C ASN A 152 -3.30 -0.59 1.09
N SER A 153 -2.65 0.01 0.10
CA SER A 153 -3.32 0.70 -0.99
C SER A 153 -3.03 0.00 -2.30
N ASP A 154 -4.05 -0.09 -3.16
CA ASP A 154 -3.95 -0.66 -4.49
C ASP A 154 -3.97 0.46 -5.52
N PHE A 155 -3.08 0.38 -6.49
CA PHE A 155 -3.03 1.29 -7.62
C PHE A 155 -3.12 0.51 -8.93
N PHE A 156 -4.09 0.86 -9.74
CA PHE A 156 -4.32 0.26 -11.07
C PHE A 156 -3.93 1.26 -12.14
N SER A 157 -2.96 0.92 -12.97
CA SER A 157 -2.53 1.73 -14.11
C SER A 157 -3.19 1.33 -15.43
N GLY A 158 -4.09 0.36 -15.41
CA GLY A 158 -4.84 -0.15 -16.56
C GLY A 158 -5.51 -1.49 -16.25
N ALA A 159 -6.23 -2.03 -17.22
CA ALA A 159 -6.97 -3.30 -17.09
C ALA A 159 -7.88 -3.32 -15.85
N PHE A 160 -8.67 -2.27 -15.71
CA PHE A 160 -9.55 -2.09 -14.55
C PHE A 160 -10.62 -3.17 -14.50
N PRO A 161 -10.87 -3.78 -13.33
CA PRO A 161 -12.07 -4.56 -13.10
C PRO A 161 -13.34 -3.79 -13.46
N SER A 162 -14.40 -4.51 -13.83
CA SER A 162 -15.67 -3.91 -14.30
C SER A 162 -16.36 -2.99 -13.29
N GLU A 163 -16.01 -3.12 -12.02
CA GLU A 163 -16.53 -2.25 -10.95
C GLU A 163 -16.00 -0.81 -11.00
N TYR A 164 -14.85 -0.57 -11.68
CA TYR A 164 -14.24 0.76 -11.81
C TYR A 164 -14.68 1.44 -13.11
N GLY A 165 -15.97 1.68 -13.26
CA GLY A 165 -16.47 2.46 -14.37
C GLY A 165 -15.97 3.92 -14.33
N ASN A 166 -15.92 4.56 -15.51
CA ASN A 166 -15.50 5.96 -15.70
C ASN A 166 -14.03 6.30 -15.40
N SER A 167 -13.18 5.33 -15.11
CA SER A 167 -11.74 5.58 -15.05
C SER A 167 -11.16 5.58 -16.46
N THR A 168 -10.42 6.63 -16.80
CA THR A 168 -9.71 6.74 -18.10
C THR A 168 -8.20 6.75 -17.96
N ALA A 169 -7.70 6.90 -16.76
CA ALA A 169 -6.25 6.98 -16.49
C ALA A 169 -5.79 5.95 -15.47
N GLY A 170 -6.34 5.96 -14.28
CA GLY A 170 -5.95 5.06 -13.20
C GLY A 170 -7.00 4.99 -12.09
N VAL A 171 -6.88 3.98 -11.23
CA VAL A 171 -7.70 3.85 -10.02
C VAL A 171 -6.76 3.71 -8.82
N PHE A 172 -7.08 4.44 -7.77
CA PHE A 172 -6.31 4.51 -6.55
C PHE A 172 -7.16 4.12 -5.35
#